data_790f9d04f1bcc645edb2f8d5ec4b2609
#
_entry.id   790f9d04f1bcc645edb2f8d5ec4b2609
#
_cell.length_a   1.000
_cell.length_b   1.000
_cell.length_c   1.000
_cell.angle_alpha   90.00
_cell.angle_beta   90.00
_cell.angle_gamma   90.00
#
_symmetry.space_group_name_H-M   'P 1'
#
loop_
_entity.id
_entity.type
_entity.pdbx_description
1 polymer ?
#
loop_
_entity_poly.entity_id
_entity_poly.type
_entity_poly.pdbx_seq_one_letter_code
_entity_poly.pdbx_strand_id
1 'polypeptide(L)'
;MTYKNFNLDVDKTGEIPERVGHYELEFLRFGETTRIGKQFVSYPFHMTRPFALDRNIPFLSTVYQQSSSGGMYRGDRLYSKIKLFDSAFAQVTTQAATMVQNCYGKPVRQFLEINTSNNCFFAYTPDVLVMLPGSAVISDTTISRGQGSVILFIDAFDTFDLGQKGQVFDMISAKTKIFGPKEDLVALDCFHITGRSLLEANSPIGSWRTVINCLLLGDLETLPSQEVLEAC
;
A
#
# COMPACT_ATOMS: atom_id res chain seq x y z
N MET A 1 -15.42 -13.39 25.60
CA MET A 1 -14.65 -12.55 24.63
C MET A 1 -15.45 -11.28 24.38
N THR A 2 -15.03 -10.19 24.97
CA THR A 2 -15.77 -8.91 24.91
C THR A 2 -15.37 -8.21 23.63
N TYR A 3 -16.29 -8.07 22.68
CA TYR A 3 -16.09 -7.21 21.52
C TYR A 3 -15.90 -5.78 22.03
N LYS A 4 -14.67 -5.27 21.92
CA LYS A 4 -14.44 -3.83 22.08
C LYS A 4 -15.23 -3.14 20.97
N ASN A 5 -16.12 -2.25 21.34
CA ASN A 5 -16.81 -1.34 20.43
C ASN A 5 -15.74 -0.62 19.58
N PHE A 6 -15.62 -1.03 18.31
CA PHE A 6 -14.97 -0.21 17.32
C PHE A 6 -15.86 1.02 17.16
N ASN A 7 -15.39 2.16 17.65
CA ASN A 7 -15.91 3.42 17.21
C ASN A 7 -15.77 3.40 15.68
N LEU A 8 -16.90 3.38 14.99
CA LEU A 8 -16.94 3.69 13.57
C LEU A 8 -16.40 5.12 13.49
N ASP A 9 -15.10 5.24 13.18
CA ASP A 9 -14.53 6.53 12.85
C ASP A 9 -15.30 7.06 11.65
N VAL A 10 -16.31 7.85 11.94
CA VAL A 10 -16.95 8.72 10.94
C VAL A 10 -15.82 9.61 10.49
N ASP A 11 -15.31 9.36 9.29
CA ASP A 11 -14.27 10.21 8.76
C ASP A 11 -14.80 11.66 8.75
N LYS A 12 -13.89 12.62 8.60
CA LYS A 12 -14.21 14.06 8.60
C LYS A 12 -15.24 14.47 7.53
N THR A 13 -15.63 13.55 6.66
CA THR A 13 -16.65 13.80 5.60
C THR A 13 -18.07 13.49 6.06
N GLY A 14 -18.26 12.82 7.20
CA GLY A 14 -19.59 12.46 7.70
C GLY A 14 -20.31 11.35 6.91
N GLU A 15 -19.65 10.75 5.92
CA GLU A 15 -20.24 9.71 5.08
C GLU A 15 -20.16 8.33 5.74
N ILE A 16 -21.26 7.58 5.67
CA ILE A 16 -21.29 6.19 6.12
C ILE A 16 -20.63 5.32 5.05
N PRO A 17 -19.59 4.53 5.39
CA PRO A 17 -18.96 3.60 4.45
C PRO A 17 -19.92 2.48 4.07
N GLU A 18 -19.84 1.99 2.83
CA GLU A 18 -20.62 0.82 2.40
C GLU A 18 -19.97 -0.47 2.89
N ARG A 19 -18.63 -0.48 2.95
CA ARG A 19 -17.85 -1.61 3.46
C ARG A 19 -16.58 -1.11 4.14
N VAL A 20 -16.26 -1.69 5.30
CA VAL A 20 -15.04 -1.39 6.04
C VAL A 20 -14.20 -2.65 6.18
N GLY A 21 -12.93 -2.57 5.77
CA GLY A 21 -11.97 -3.66 5.89
C GLY A 21 -10.75 -3.24 6.71
N HIS A 22 -10.24 -4.17 7.52
CA HIS A 22 -9.05 -3.98 8.33
C HIS A 22 -8.02 -5.07 8.04
N TYR A 23 -6.76 -4.65 7.95
CA TYR A 23 -5.60 -5.52 7.79
C TYR A 23 -4.49 -5.03 8.71
N GLU A 24 -4.34 -5.66 9.87
CA GLU A 24 -3.37 -5.25 10.88
C GLU A 24 -2.40 -6.40 11.16
N LEU A 25 -1.09 -6.13 11.01
CA LEU A 25 -0.02 -7.08 11.26
C LEU A 25 1.06 -6.49 12.14
N GLU A 26 1.59 -7.30 13.05
CA GLU A 26 2.78 -7.01 13.83
C GLU A 26 3.82 -8.12 13.61
N PHE A 27 4.99 -7.73 13.09
CA PHE A 27 6.11 -8.63 12.85
C PHE A 27 7.16 -8.50 13.96
N LEU A 28 7.62 -9.63 14.44
CA LEU A 28 8.60 -9.74 15.53
C LEU A 28 9.76 -10.63 15.11
N ARG A 29 10.97 -10.28 15.51
CA ARG A 29 12.16 -11.13 15.34
C ARG A 29 12.21 -12.20 16.41
N PHE A 30 12.37 -13.46 16.00
CA PHE A 30 12.60 -14.62 16.87
C PHE A 30 13.86 -15.36 16.41
N GLY A 31 14.99 -15.15 17.08
CA GLY A 31 16.27 -15.67 16.63
C GLY A 31 16.59 -15.23 15.21
N GLU A 32 16.75 -16.17 14.30
CA GLU A 32 17.07 -15.89 12.89
C GLU A 32 15.85 -15.76 11.98
N THR A 33 14.63 -15.84 12.51
CA THR A 33 13.40 -15.76 11.72
C THR A 33 12.51 -14.61 12.15
N THR A 34 11.73 -14.08 11.22
CA THR A 34 10.65 -13.12 11.52
C THR A 34 9.32 -13.85 11.52
N ARG A 35 8.47 -13.54 12.49
CA ARG A 35 7.13 -14.14 12.65
C ARG A 35 6.08 -13.06 12.87
N ILE A 36 4.83 -13.39 12.59
CA ILE A 36 3.69 -12.55 12.98
C ILE A 36 3.43 -12.78 14.47
N GLY A 37 3.53 -11.70 15.26
CA GLY A 37 3.20 -11.68 16.68
C GLY A 37 1.73 -11.39 16.93
N LYS A 38 1.13 -10.50 16.10
CA LYS A 38 -0.28 -10.15 16.19
C LYS A 38 -0.84 -9.92 14.80
N GLN A 39 -2.08 -10.33 14.60
CA GLN A 39 -2.82 -10.08 13.39
C GLN A 39 -4.29 -9.80 13.68
N PHE A 40 -4.88 -8.92 12.89
CA PHE A 40 -6.32 -8.73 12.78
C PHE A 40 -6.66 -8.47 11.31
N VAL A 41 -7.42 -9.37 10.72
CA VAL A 41 -7.81 -9.28 9.30
C VAL A 41 -9.31 -9.48 9.21
N SER A 42 -10.00 -8.53 8.59
CA SER A 42 -11.44 -8.58 8.36
C SER A 42 -11.78 -8.52 6.88
N TYR A 43 -12.94 -9.02 6.51
CA TYR A 43 -13.45 -8.89 5.14
C TYR A 43 -13.41 -7.42 4.67
N PRO A 44 -12.97 -7.11 3.43
CA PRO A 44 -12.69 -8.05 2.34
C PRO A 44 -11.26 -8.62 2.32
N PHE A 45 -10.42 -8.22 3.26
CA PHE A 45 -9.05 -8.72 3.30
C PHE A 45 -8.99 -10.18 3.73
N HIS A 46 -8.01 -10.86 3.18
CA HIS A 46 -7.53 -12.17 3.57
C HIS A 46 -6.00 -12.18 3.49
N MET A 47 -5.36 -13.16 4.11
CA MET A 47 -3.91 -13.28 4.07
C MET A 47 -3.46 -14.74 4.02
N THR A 48 -2.31 -14.96 3.42
CA THR A 48 -1.63 -16.25 3.52
C THR A 48 -0.94 -16.42 4.88
N ARG A 49 -0.57 -17.66 5.21
CA ARG A 49 0.43 -17.87 6.26
C ARG A 49 1.76 -17.26 5.82
N PRO A 50 2.57 -16.72 6.74
CA PRO A 50 3.91 -16.27 6.43
C PRO A 50 4.78 -17.38 5.87
N PHE A 51 5.61 -17.08 4.90
CA PHE A 51 6.57 -18.01 4.32
C PHE A 51 7.85 -17.28 3.89
N ALA A 52 8.94 -18.03 3.69
CA ALA A 52 10.14 -17.51 3.08
C ALA A 52 10.05 -17.69 1.56
N LEU A 53 9.91 -16.57 0.85
CA LEU A 53 9.80 -16.56 -0.62
C LEU A 53 11.16 -16.90 -1.25
N ASP A 54 12.22 -16.27 -0.75
CA ASP A 54 13.60 -16.51 -1.20
C ASP A 54 14.33 -17.41 -0.22
N ARG A 55 14.86 -18.53 -0.72
CA ARG A 55 15.64 -19.49 0.07
C ARG A 55 16.98 -18.93 0.55
N ASN A 56 17.52 -17.93 -0.15
CA ASN A 56 18.76 -17.26 0.23
C ASN A 56 18.55 -16.23 1.34
N ILE A 57 17.29 -15.84 1.59
CA ILE A 57 16.91 -14.86 2.62
C ILE A 57 15.84 -15.49 3.54
N PRO A 58 16.15 -16.59 4.25
CA PRO A 58 15.15 -17.34 5.01
C PRO A 58 14.58 -16.57 6.22
N PHE A 59 15.22 -15.50 6.63
CA PHE A 59 14.77 -14.62 7.70
C PHE A 59 13.73 -13.57 7.23
N LEU A 60 13.56 -13.37 5.92
CA LEU A 60 12.54 -12.49 5.36
C LEU A 60 11.18 -13.21 5.37
N SER A 61 10.25 -12.69 6.15
CA SER A 61 8.89 -13.22 6.23
C SER A 61 7.99 -12.56 5.19
N THR A 62 7.53 -13.30 4.21
CA THR A 62 6.63 -12.81 3.16
C THR A 62 5.19 -13.20 3.46
N VAL A 63 4.26 -12.27 3.24
CA VAL A 63 2.81 -12.46 3.36
C VAL A 63 2.12 -11.92 2.12
N TYR A 64 1.22 -12.70 1.53
CA TYR A 64 0.28 -12.17 0.54
C TYR A 64 -0.94 -11.55 1.23
N GLN A 65 -1.15 -10.27 1.01
CA GLN A 65 -2.43 -9.60 1.26
C GLN A 65 -3.37 -9.90 0.09
N GLN A 66 -4.47 -10.52 0.38
CA GLN A 66 -5.45 -10.96 -0.62
C GLN A 66 -6.77 -10.22 -0.39
N SER A 67 -7.61 -10.16 -1.41
CA SER A 67 -8.99 -9.74 -1.30
C SER A 67 -9.91 -10.89 -1.69
N SER A 68 -10.87 -11.21 -0.84
CA SER A 68 -11.90 -12.23 -1.12
C SER A 68 -13.11 -11.68 -1.88
N SER A 69 -13.08 -10.43 -2.32
CA SER A 69 -14.22 -9.73 -2.92
C SER A 69 -14.07 -9.41 -4.41
N GLY A 70 -13.05 -9.90 -5.09
CA GLY A 70 -12.83 -9.61 -6.51
C GLY A 70 -12.44 -8.15 -6.81
N GLY A 71 -12.08 -7.35 -5.80
CA GLY A 71 -11.61 -5.99 -5.97
C GLY A 71 -12.17 -4.99 -4.96
N MET A 72 -12.03 -3.72 -5.30
CA MET A 72 -12.51 -2.59 -4.52
C MET A 72 -13.76 -2.00 -5.16
N TYR A 73 -14.70 -1.57 -4.33
CA TYR A 73 -16.01 -1.09 -4.75
C TYR A 73 -16.30 0.29 -4.20
N ARG A 74 -17.31 0.93 -4.75
CA ARG A 74 -17.76 2.26 -4.33
C ARG A 74 -17.92 2.35 -2.81
N GLY A 75 -17.39 3.44 -2.24
CA GLY A 75 -17.54 3.73 -0.82
C GLY A 75 -16.80 2.81 0.14
N ASP A 76 -15.96 1.90 -0.35
CA ASP A 76 -15.08 1.10 0.51
C ASP A 76 -14.16 1.98 1.34
N ARG A 77 -13.94 1.57 2.60
CA ARG A 77 -12.91 2.10 3.48
C ARG A 77 -12.02 0.97 3.96
N LEU A 78 -10.76 1.00 3.52
CA LEU A 78 -9.81 -0.06 3.70
C LEU A 78 -8.63 0.44 4.53
N TYR A 79 -8.46 -0.12 5.73
CA TYR A 79 -7.42 0.26 6.68
C TYR A 79 -6.39 -0.84 6.76
N SER A 80 -5.14 -0.49 6.48
CA SER A 80 -3.99 -1.39 6.63
C SER A 80 -3.00 -0.79 7.61
N LYS A 81 -2.60 -1.57 8.61
CA LYS A 81 -1.63 -1.17 9.63
C LYS A 81 -0.59 -2.25 9.80
N ILE A 82 0.66 -1.91 9.52
CA ILE A 82 1.77 -2.84 9.55
C ILE A 82 2.84 -2.30 10.49
N LYS A 83 3.24 -3.11 11.46
CA LYS A 83 4.28 -2.76 12.41
C LYS A 83 5.37 -3.81 12.40
N LEU A 84 6.61 -3.34 12.38
CA LEU A 84 7.79 -4.18 12.56
C LEU A 84 8.51 -3.75 13.84
N PHE A 85 8.80 -4.74 14.67
CA PHE A 85 9.60 -4.54 15.88
C PHE A 85 11.06 -4.92 15.61
N ASP A 86 11.93 -4.48 16.49
CA ASP A 86 13.39 -4.48 16.31
C ASP A 86 13.97 -5.67 15.55
N SER A 87 14.71 -5.32 14.50
CA SER A 87 15.39 -6.25 13.61
C SER A 87 14.48 -7.26 12.88
N ALA A 88 13.17 -6.99 12.78
CA ALA A 88 12.28 -7.81 11.96
C ALA A 88 12.45 -7.51 10.46
N PHE A 89 12.38 -8.55 9.64
CA PHE A 89 12.48 -8.50 8.18
C PHE A 89 11.20 -9.06 7.58
N ALA A 90 10.42 -8.22 6.92
CA ALA A 90 9.13 -8.63 6.37
C ALA A 90 8.85 -8.04 4.99
N GLN A 91 8.05 -8.76 4.23
CA GLN A 91 7.47 -8.30 2.99
C GLN A 91 5.95 -8.53 3.01
N VAL A 92 5.21 -7.52 2.61
CA VAL A 92 3.78 -7.64 2.30
C VAL A 92 3.59 -7.30 0.82
N THR A 93 2.99 -8.23 0.09
CA THR A 93 2.69 -8.08 -1.34
C THR A 93 1.27 -8.56 -1.60
N THR A 94 0.75 -8.43 -2.80
CA THR A 94 -0.55 -8.99 -3.20
C THR A 94 -0.35 -10.23 -4.06
N GLN A 95 -1.38 -11.02 -4.22
CA GLN A 95 -1.34 -12.22 -5.05
C GLN A 95 -1.52 -11.90 -6.54
N ALA A 96 -2.21 -10.80 -6.84
CA ALA A 96 -2.55 -10.34 -8.18
C ALA A 96 -2.95 -8.86 -8.14
N ALA A 97 -3.02 -8.24 -9.31
CA ALA A 97 -3.54 -6.89 -9.48
C ALA A 97 -4.94 -6.73 -8.87
N THR A 98 -5.19 -5.58 -8.25
CA THR A 98 -6.47 -5.29 -7.61
C THR A 98 -7.34 -4.44 -8.53
N MET A 99 -8.50 -4.98 -8.93
CA MET A 99 -9.46 -4.25 -9.75
C MET A 99 -10.18 -3.20 -8.92
N VAL A 100 -10.26 -1.96 -9.42
CA VAL A 100 -11.11 -0.93 -8.83
C VAL A 100 -12.33 -0.73 -9.71
N GLN A 101 -13.50 -1.07 -9.18
CA GLN A 101 -14.77 -1.03 -9.89
C GLN A 101 -15.30 0.39 -10.03
N ASN A 102 -16.31 0.59 -10.89
CA ASN A 102 -16.98 1.88 -11.00
C ASN A 102 -17.52 2.35 -9.65
N CYS A 103 -17.16 3.56 -9.26
CA CYS A 103 -17.48 4.12 -7.95
C CYS A 103 -18.75 4.98 -7.93
N TYR A 104 -19.33 5.29 -9.09
CA TYR A 104 -20.54 6.13 -9.20
C TYR A 104 -20.47 7.40 -8.34
N GLY A 105 -19.31 8.09 -8.37
CA GLY A 105 -19.08 9.33 -7.63
C GLY A 105 -18.72 9.16 -6.14
N LYS A 106 -18.68 7.93 -5.60
CA LYS A 106 -18.32 7.66 -4.21
C LYS A 106 -16.99 6.88 -4.16
N PRO A 107 -15.84 7.56 -3.97
CA PRO A 107 -14.52 6.93 -4.10
C PRO A 107 -14.26 5.85 -3.05
N VAL A 108 -13.41 4.90 -3.40
CA VAL A 108 -12.71 4.04 -2.46
C VAL A 108 -11.73 4.90 -1.66
N ARG A 109 -11.63 4.64 -0.36
CA ARG A 109 -10.62 5.24 0.53
C ARG A 109 -9.73 4.16 1.12
N GLN A 110 -8.43 4.32 0.91
CA GLN A 110 -7.40 3.46 1.49
C GLN A 110 -6.59 4.24 2.50
N PHE A 111 -6.32 3.62 3.63
CA PHE A 111 -5.46 4.15 4.67
C PHE A 111 -4.39 3.11 4.98
N LEU A 112 -3.13 3.47 4.79
CA LEU A 112 -2.00 2.59 5.07
C LEU A 112 -1.08 3.24 6.09
N GLU A 113 -0.82 2.53 7.18
CA GLU A 113 0.13 2.93 8.21
C GLU A 113 1.23 1.88 8.30
N ILE A 114 2.48 2.29 8.05
CA ILE A 114 3.68 1.47 8.15
C ILE A 114 4.56 2.06 9.26
N ASN A 115 4.86 1.26 10.27
CA ASN A 115 5.74 1.66 11.36
C ASN A 115 6.86 0.63 11.53
N THR A 116 8.09 1.05 11.44
CA THR A 116 9.25 0.21 11.77
C THR A 116 9.94 0.73 13.02
N SER A 117 10.26 -0.18 13.94
CA SER A 117 11.26 0.08 14.99
C SER A 117 12.66 0.13 14.37
N ASN A 118 13.71 -0.08 15.17
CA ASN A 118 15.09 0.04 14.70
C ASN A 118 15.57 -1.21 13.94
N ASN A 119 16.46 -0.99 12.97
CA ASN A 119 17.16 -2.03 12.22
C ASN A 119 16.23 -3.05 11.52
N CYS A 120 15.05 -2.61 11.11
CA CYS A 120 14.09 -3.42 10.37
C CYS A 120 14.34 -3.32 8.86
N PHE A 121 13.92 -4.35 8.14
CA PHE A 121 13.72 -4.29 6.69
C PHE A 121 12.26 -4.55 6.38
N PHE A 122 11.65 -3.66 5.61
CA PHE A 122 10.28 -3.84 5.17
C PHE A 122 10.10 -3.55 3.69
N ALA A 123 9.47 -4.47 2.98
CA ALA A 123 9.05 -4.26 1.59
C ALA A 123 7.51 -4.31 1.50
N TYR A 124 6.91 -3.21 1.06
CA TYR A 124 5.51 -3.16 0.67
C TYR A 124 5.44 -3.06 -0.85
N THR A 125 5.15 -4.18 -1.49
CA THR A 125 5.27 -4.35 -2.95
C THR A 125 3.98 -4.94 -3.54
N PRO A 126 2.82 -4.25 -3.41
CA PRO A 126 1.59 -4.74 -4.00
C PRO A 126 1.67 -4.71 -5.53
N ASP A 127 0.89 -5.57 -6.18
CA ASP A 127 0.59 -5.42 -7.60
C ASP A 127 -0.22 -4.15 -7.86
N VAL A 128 -0.30 -3.77 -9.12
CA VAL A 128 -0.97 -2.54 -9.56
C VAL A 128 -2.46 -2.51 -9.22
N LEU A 129 -2.98 -1.32 -8.96
CA LEU A 129 -4.41 -1.06 -8.99
C LEU A 129 -4.86 -0.92 -10.44
N VAL A 130 -5.76 -1.77 -10.90
CA VAL A 130 -6.35 -1.68 -12.23
C VAL A 130 -7.59 -0.79 -12.17
N MET A 131 -7.46 0.43 -12.67
CA MET A 131 -8.49 1.45 -12.65
C MET A 131 -9.48 1.26 -13.79
N LEU A 132 -10.66 0.72 -13.49
CA LEU A 132 -11.74 0.56 -14.47
C LEU A 132 -12.47 1.90 -14.72
N PRO A 133 -13.22 2.02 -15.84
CA PRO A 133 -14.01 3.21 -16.13
C PRO A 133 -14.93 3.62 -14.97
N GLY A 134 -14.88 4.91 -14.60
CA GLY A 134 -15.66 5.46 -13.49
C GLY A 134 -15.18 5.07 -12.10
N SER A 135 -14.01 4.43 -11.98
CA SER A 135 -13.40 4.15 -10.69
C SER A 135 -12.75 5.40 -10.08
N ALA A 136 -12.72 5.48 -8.75
CA ALA A 136 -12.11 6.58 -8.03
C ALA A 136 -11.45 6.08 -6.75
N VAL A 137 -10.20 6.47 -6.49
CA VAL A 137 -9.43 6.08 -5.31
C VAL A 137 -8.83 7.29 -4.62
N ILE A 138 -8.94 7.34 -3.30
CA ILE A 138 -8.22 8.26 -2.44
C ILE A 138 -7.38 7.40 -1.49
N SER A 139 -6.05 7.58 -1.53
CA SER A 139 -5.09 6.84 -0.72
C SER A 139 -4.32 7.77 0.20
N ASP A 140 -4.36 7.48 1.50
CA ASP A 140 -3.58 8.16 2.53
C ASP A 140 -2.60 7.16 3.16
N THR A 141 -1.30 7.36 2.90
CA THR A 141 -0.23 6.53 3.44
C THR A 141 0.61 7.30 4.44
N THR A 142 0.92 6.67 5.56
CA THR A 142 1.86 7.20 6.56
C THR A 142 2.93 6.16 6.82
N ILE A 143 4.19 6.54 6.64
CA ILE A 143 5.37 5.70 6.87
C ILE A 143 6.18 6.34 7.98
N SER A 144 6.39 5.62 9.07
CA SER A 144 7.27 6.03 10.18
C SER A 144 8.45 5.05 10.25
N ARG A 145 9.64 5.57 9.95
CA ARG A 145 10.85 4.77 9.84
C ARG A 145 11.70 4.89 11.10
N GLY A 146 12.04 3.77 11.74
CA GLY A 146 13.02 3.71 12.83
C GLY A 146 14.46 3.82 12.32
N GLN A 147 15.39 4.08 13.26
CA GLN A 147 16.81 4.23 12.95
C GLN A 147 17.40 2.92 12.39
N GLY A 148 18.27 3.02 11.38
CA GLY A 148 18.90 1.87 10.74
C GLY A 148 17.93 0.99 9.92
N SER A 149 16.65 1.37 9.83
CA SER A 149 15.67 0.60 9.08
C SER A 149 15.64 1.00 7.61
N VAL A 150 15.37 0.02 6.74
CA VAL A 150 15.20 0.21 5.31
C VAL A 150 13.77 -0.18 4.92
N ILE A 151 13.12 0.68 4.16
CA ILE A 151 11.76 0.44 3.66
C ILE A 151 11.74 0.59 2.13
N LEU A 152 11.31 -0.44 1.43
CA LEU A 152 10.93 -0.38 0.02
C LEU A 152 9.40 -0.26 -0.04
N PHE A 153 8.92 0.84 -0.59
CA PHE A 153 7.49 1.08 -0.79
C PHE A 153 7.18 1.25 -2.26
N ILE A 154 6.24 0.49 -2.77
CA ILE A 154 5.74 0.59 -4.14
C ILE A 154 4.25 0.92 -4.10
N ASP A 155 3.85 1.88 -4.92
CA ASP A 155 2.48 2.26 -5.18
C ASP A 155 2.31 2.40 -6.71
N ALA A 156 1.31 1.72 -7.26
CA ALA A 156 1.16 1.63 -8.70
C ALA A 156 -0.30 1.56 -9.14
N PHE A 157 -0.60 2.15 -10.28
CA PHE A 157 -1.89 1.97 -10.94
C PHE A 157 -1.74 1.80 -12.45
N ASP A 158 -2.69 1.11 -13.04
CA ASP A 158 -2.86 0.92 -14.47
C ASP A 158 -4.26 1.35 -14.91
N THR A 159 -4.39 1.85 -16.13
CA THR A 159 -5.67 2.25 -16.70
C THR A 159 -6.18 1.16 -17.63
N PHE A 160 -7.42 0.75 -17.46
CA PHE A 160 -7.98 -0.33 -18.25
C PHE A 160 -9.38 -0.01 -18.79
N ASP A 161 -9.52 -0.01 -20.09
CA ASP A 161 -10.79 0.12 -20.82
C ASP A 161 -11.07 -1.17 -21.62
N LEU A 162 -11.81 -2.08 -21.01
CA LEU A 162 -12.13 -3.40 -21.58
C LEU A 162 -12.79 -3.33 -22.97
N GLY A 163 -13.58 -2.29 -23.19
CA GLY A 163 -14.32 -2.11 -24.43
C GLY A 163 -13.61 -1.29 -25.49
N GLN A 164 -12.43 -0.75 -25.20
CA GLN A 164 -11.70 0.21 -26.06
C GLN A 164 -12.57 1.37 -26.53
N LYS A 165 -13.50 1.81 -25.65
CA LYS A 165 -14.49 2.86 -25.94
C LYS A 165 -14.00 4.26 -25.58
N GLY A 166 -12.74 4.43 -25.17
CA GLY A 166 -12.20 5.70 -24.67
C GLY A 166 -12.76 6.06 -23.29
N GLN A 167 -13.26 5.07 -22.54
CA GLN A 167 -13.75 5.27 -21.18
C GLN A 167 -12.57 5.23 -20.21
N VAL A 168 -12.60 6.13 -19.23
CA VAL A 168 -11.51 6.27 -18.26
C VAL A 168 -12.04 6.24 -16.84
N PHE A 169 -11.13 6.03 -15.90
CA PHE A 169 -11.43 6.20 -14.48
C PHE A 169 -11.71 7.68 -14.14
N ASP A 170 -12.38 7.94 -13.02
CA ASP A 170 -12.69 9.30 -12.60
C ASP A 170 -11.46 9.98 -12.03
N MET A 171 -10.85 9.40 -10.99
CA MET A 171 -9.66 9.97 -10.36
C MET A 171 -8.88 8.97 -9.51
N ILE A 172 -7.59 9.26 -9.35
CA ILE A 172 -6.75 8.73 -8.29
C ILE A 172 -6.05 9.89 -7.58
N SER A 173 -6.13 9.91 -6.26
CA SER A 173 -5.47 10.89 -5.41
C SER A 173 -4.71 10.15 -4.33
N ALA A 174 -3.41 10.30 -4.29
CA ALA A 174 -2.57 9.66 -3.29
C ALA A 174 -1.76 10.70 -2.52
N LYS A 175 -1.61 10.42 -1.24
CA LYS A 175 -0.80 11.21 -0.32
C LYS A 175 0.02 10.28 0.55
N THR A 176 1.34 10.43 0.49
CA THR A 176 2.29 9.66 1.29
C THR A 176 3.11 10.58 2.17
N LYS A 177 2.97 10.40 3.49
CA LYS A 177 3.78 11.11 4.50
C LYS A 177 4.85 10.17 5.00
N ILE A 178 6.09 10.65 5.04
CA ILE A 178 7.25 9.90 5.49
C ILE A 178 7.88 10.61 6.69
N PHE A 179 7.91 9.92 7.81
CA PHE A 179 8.53 10.38 9.04
C PHE A 179 9.85 9.64 9.28
N GLY A 180 10.87 10.40 9.65
CA GLY A 180 12.19 9.90 10.02
C GLY A 180 12.24 9.36 11.46
N PRO A 181 13.44 8.88 11.89
CA PRO A 181 13.63 8.31 13.22
C PRO A 181 13.38 9.29 14.39
N LYS A 182 13.38 10.59 14.12
CA LYS A 182 13.09 11.63 15.10
C LYS A 182 11.63 12.09 15.07
N GLU A 183 10.77 11.33 14.41
CA GLU A 183 9.35 11.67 14.21
C GLU A 183 9.15 12.98 13.42
N ASP A 184 10.18 13.45 12.73
CA ASP A 184 10.13 14.60 11.83
C ASP A 184 9.60 14.20 10.47
N LEU A 185 8.82 15.07 9.85
CA LEU A 185 8.34 14.88 8.48
C LEU A 185 9.49 15.10 7.49
N VAL A 186 10.03 14.02 6.92
CA VAL A 186 11.17 14.04 5.98
C VAL A 186 10.73 14.24 4.55
N ALA A 187 9.57 13.69 4.18
CA ALA A 187 9.04 13.86 2.83
C ALA A 187 7.51 13.79 2.82
N LEU A 188 6.95 14.48 1.86
CA LEU A 188 5.53 14.46 1.53
C LEU A 188 5.39 14.32 0.02
N ASP A 189 4.87 13.18 -0.42
CA ASP A 189 4.49 12.95 -1.81
C ASP A 189 2.99 13.07 -1.97
N CYS A 190 2.55 13.80 -2.98
CA CYS A 190 1.14 14.00 -3.29
C CYS A 190 0.93 14.04 -4.79
N PHE A 191 0.04 13.22 -5.28
CA PHE A 191 -0.41 13.36 -6.66
C PHE A 191 -1.94 13.27 -6.77
N HIS A 192 -2.47 13.87 -7.82
CA HIS A 192 -3.86 13.80 -8.18
C HIS A 192 -3.95 13.72 -9.71
N ILE A 193 -4.53 12.65 -10.21
CA ILE A 193 -4.67 12.40 -11.65
C ILE A 193 -6.13 12.06 -11.93
N THR A 194 -6.69 12.64 -12.97
CA THR A 194 -7.98 12.24 -13.53
C THR A 194 -7.77 11.42 -14.78
N GLY A 195 -8.59 10.41 -15.02
CA GLY A 195 -8.49 9.61 -16.23
C GLY A 195 -8.62 10.44 -17.51
N ARG A 196 -9.38 11.54 -17.44
CA ARG A 196 -9.53 12.47 -18.56
C ARG A 196 -8.22 13.15 -18.92
N SER A 197 -7.40 13.56 -17.94
CA SER A 197 -6.10 14.19 -18.20
C SER A 197 -5.09 13.26 -18.90
N LEU A 198 -5.31 11.95 -18.85
CA LEU A 198 -4.48 10.99 -19.57
C LEU A 198 -4.84 10.84 -21.06
N LEU A 199 -6.01 11.33 -21.47
CA LEU A 199 -6.44 11.33 -22.87
C LEU A 199 -6.05 12.60 -23.63
N GLU A 200 -5.58 13.62 -22.92
CA GLU A 200 -5.18 14.90 -23.50
C GLU A 200 -3.87 14.78 -24.29
N ALA A 201 -3.69 15.60 -25.32
CA ALA A 201 -2.47 15.60 -26.13
C ALA A 201 -1.20 15.89 -25.30
N ASN A 202 -1.35 16.63 -24.19
CA ASN A 202 -0.29 16.97 -23.26
C ASN A 202 -0.35 16.11 -21.99
N SER A 203 -0.75 14.84 -22.11
CA SER A 203 -0.81 13.92 -20.98
C SER A 203 0.53 13.89 -20.22
N PRO A 204 0.53 13.99 -18.88
CA PRO A 204 1.77 13.98 -18.09
C PRO A 204 2.54 12.66 -18.19
N ILE A 205 1.89 11.59 -18.62
CA ILE A 205 2.50 10.27 -18.80
C ILE A 205 2.60 9.88 -20.31
N GLY A 206 2.34 10.81 -21.23
CA GLY A 206 2.38 10.54 -22.67
C GLY A 206 1.39 9.46 -23.09
N SER A 207 1.88 8.44 -23.78
CA SER A 207 1.09 7.26 -24.20
C SER A 207 1.09 6.10 -23.18
N TRP A 208 1.81 6.25 -22.07
CA TRP A 208 1.86 5.21 -21.04
C TRP A 208 0.52 5.10 -20.30
N ARG A 209 0.23 3.91 -19.81
CA ARG A 209 -1.02 3.62 -19.10
C ARG A 209 -0.79 3.22 -17.64
N THR A 210 0.42 2.82 -17.31
CA THR A 210 0.83 2.39 -15.99
C THR A 210 1.74 3.44 -15.37
N VAL A 211 1.49 3.78 -14.13
CA VAL A 211 2.33 4.63 -13.31
C VAL A 211 2.78 3.85 -12.09
N ILE A 212 4.07 3.86 -11.81
CA ILE A 212 4.66 3.22 -10.64
C ILE A 212 5.46 4.27 -9.88
N ASN A 213 5.15 4.42 -8.61
CA ASN A 213 5.94 5.16 -7.65
C ASN A 213 6.72 4.18 -6.79
N CYS A 214 8.05 4.30 -6.77
CA CYS A 214 8.92 3.42 -6.00
C CYS A 214 9.79 4.26 -5.08
N LEU A 215 9.65 4.06 -3.77
CA LEU A 215 10.40 4.76 -2.74
C LEU A 215 11.29 3.77 -1.99
N LEU A 216 12.59 4.05 -1.96
CA LEU A 216 13.56 3.34 -1.13
C LEU A 216 14.03 4.28 -0.02
N LEU A 217 13.69 3.97 1.22
CA LEU A 217 13.91 4.79 2.39
C LEU A 217 14.92 4.11 3.32
N GLY A 218 15.95 4.84 3.72
CA GLY A 218 16.99 4.32 4.62
C GLY A 218 17.99 5.40 4.98
N ASP A 219 18.93 5.05 5.84
CA ASP A 219 20.11 5.89 6.09
C ASP A 219 21.11 5.67 4.95
N LEU A 220 21.86 6.68 4.54
CA LEU A 220 22.77 6.58 3.37
C LEU A 220 23.74 5.40 3.46
N GLU A 221 24.14 5.02 4.68
CA GLU A 221 25.03 3.89 4.94
C GLU A 221 24.36 2.52 4.76
N THR A 222 23.03 2.47 4.83
CA THR A 222 22.24 1.23 4.70
C THR A 222 21.64 1.03 3.32
N LEU A 223 21.62 2.08 2.50
CA LEU A 223 21.12 2.02 1.13
C LEU A 223 22.17 1.47 0.16
N PRO A 224 21.75 0.81 -0.93
CA PRO A 224 22.65 0.44 -2.01
C PRO A 224 23.38 1.66 -2.56
N SER A 225 24.63 1.48 -2.99
CA SER A 225 25.35 2.55 -3.68
C SER A 225 24.65 2.93 -5.00
N GLN A 226 24.90 4.15 -5.48
CA GLN A 226 24.33 4.61 -6.74
C GLN A 226 24.70 3.68 -7.90
N GLU A 227 25.92 3.13 -7.92
CA GLU A 227 26.37 2.17 -8.95
C GLU A 227 25.52 0.89 -8.97
N VAL A 228 25.10 0.40 -7.77
CA VAL A 228 24.20 -0.77 -7.66
C VAL A 228 22.81 -0.45 -8.17
N LEU A 229 22.29 0.75 -7.86
CA LEU A 229 20.97 1.18 -8.31
C LEU A 229 20.89 1.42 -9.82
N GLU A 230 21.98 1.89 -10.43
CA GLU A 230 22.09 2.10 -11.89
C GLU A 230 22.24 0.77 -12.66
N ALA A 231 22.67 -0.30 -12.00
CA ALA A 231 22.84 -1.62 -12.59
C ALA A 231 21.56 -2.49 -12.57
N CYS A 232 20.51 -2.04 -11.88
CA CYS A 232 19.21 -2.71 -11.79
C CYS A 232 18.24 -2.19 -12.82
#